data_419963067f2d13f4b73aed665a776b00
#
_entry.id   419963067f2d13f4b73aed665a776b00
#
_cell.length_a   1.000
_cell.length_b   1.000
_cell.length_c   1.000
_cell.angle_alpha   90.00
_cell.angle_beta   90.00
_cell.angle_gamma   90.00
#
_symmetry.space_group_name_H-M   'P 1'
#
loop_
_entity.id
_entity.type
_entity.pdbx_description
1 polymer ?
#
loop_
_entity_poly.entity_id
_entity_poly.type
_entity_poly.pdbx_seq_one_letter_code
_entity_poly.pdbx_strand_id
1 'polypeptide(L)'
;EENVLRLLGKMSYSSHENPAYYNVITVVAGYAPYTLLVLLSLFFLKYHKVSGKLSGWWNRFRTYIREMDDVRLFSLLSIVLIFVFYCIPKSKRSVYLLPIYPFLAYFLAEYLLYLNRNRTQVVKIFGSVMAGLSSLLLLVFFALRMGWVPDTIFSGRHAAQNVAFLHALEELPLGLVSWVLLAAMIAAIGW
;
A
#
# COMPACT_ATOMS: atom_id res chain seq x y z
N GLU A 1 -15.49 -28.03 -7.69
CA GLU A 1 -15.05 -28.19 -9.11
C GLU A 1 -14.39 -26.92 -9.65
N GLU A 2 -14.98 -25.76 -9.51
CA GLU A 2 -14.47 -24.50 -10.05
C GLU A 2 -13.06 -24.13 -9.56
N ASN A 3 -12.77 -24.31 -8.27
CA ASN A 3 -11.46 -24.03 -7.69
C ASN A 3 -10.36 -24.98 -8.20
N VAL A 4 -10.69 -26.23 -8.47
CA VAL A 4 -9.75 -27.22 -9.03
C VAL A 4 -9.48 -26.92 -10.50
N LEU A 5 -10.49 -26.53 -11.27
CA LEU A 5 -10.34 -26.13 -12.67
C LEU A 5 -9.50 -24.86 -12.81
N ARG A 6 -9.64 -23.90 -11.87
CA ARG A 6 -8.78 -22.70 -11.78
C ARG A 6 -7.33 -23.06 -11.50
N LEU A 7 -7.09 -23.97 -10.57
CA LEU A 7 -5.74 -24.40 -10.20
C LEU A 7 -5.05 -25.11 -11.38
N LEU A 8 -5.80 -25.91 -12.14
CA LEU A 8 -5.31 -26.63 -13.30
C LEU A 8 -5.23 -25.78 -14.59
N GLY A 9 -5.69 -24.53 -14.57
CA GLY A 9 -5.66 -23.65 -15.73
C GLY A 9 -6.61 -24.08 -16.87
N LYS A 10 -7.64 -24.87 -16.57
CA LYS A 10 -8.60 -25.43 -17.53
C LYS A 10 -9.92 -24.64 -17.62
N MET A 11 -9.99 -23.43 -17.05
CA MET A 11 -11.19 -22.59 -17.20
C MET A 11 -11.23 -21.92 -18.57
N SER A 12 -12.41 -21.98 -19.21
CA SER A 12 -12.69 -21.33 -20.50
C SER A 12 -12.70 -19.80 -20.49
N TYR A 13 -12.56 -19.16 -19.30
CA TYR A 13 -12.50 -17.72 -19.12
C TYR A 13 -11.11 -17.30 -18.66
N SER A 14 -10.28 -16.87 -19.61
CA SER A 14 -8.88 -16.41 -19.39
C SER A 14 -8.75 -14.94 -18.97
N SER A 15 -9.83 -14.27 -18.55
CA SER A 15 -9.84 -12.81 -18.33
C SER A 15 -8.96 -12.29 -17.17
N HIS A 16 -8.32 -13.17 -16.40
CA HIS A 16 -7.48 -12.79 -15.24
C HIS A 16 -6.15 -13.55 -15.20
N GLU A 17 -5.61 -13.93 -16.33
CA GLU A 17 -4.25 -14.48 -16.39
C GLU A 17 -3.24 -13.36 -16.16
N ASN A 18 -2.56 -13.44 -15.02
CA ASN A 18 -1.53 -12.48 -14.63
C ASN A 18 -0.22 -13.21 -14.31
N PRO A 19 0.93 -12.63 -14.69
CA PRO A 19 2.23 -13.21 -14.36
C PRO A 19 2.49 -13.23 -12.85
N ALA A 20 3.49 -14.01 -12.38
CA ALA A 20 3.77 -14.17 -10.96
C ALA A 20 4.10 -12.83 -10.26
N TYR A 21 4.76 -11.89 -10.95
CA TYR A 21 5.10 -10.58 -10.41
C TYR A 21 3.87 -9.70 -10.10
N TYR A 22 2.69 -10.01 -10.67
CA TYR A 22 1.45 -9.30 -10.36
C TYR A 22 1.13 -9.31 -8.88
N ASN A 23 1.33 -10.45 -8.21
CA ASN A 23 1.10 -10.57 -6.77
C ASN A 23 2.04 -9.67 -5.96
N VAL A 24 3.30 -9.52 -6.39
CA VAL A 24 4.26 -8.61 -5.76
C VAL A 24 3.80 -7.16 -5.91
N ILE A 25 3.44 -6.75 -7.12
CA ILE A 25 2.94 -5.39 -7.39
C ILE A 25 1.67 -5.12 -6.57
N THR A 26 0.77 -6.08 -6.49
CA THR A 26 -0.47 -5.96 -5.71
C THR A 26 -0.19 -5.73 -4.23
N VAL A 27 0.74 -6.47 -3.64
CA VAL A 27 1.12 -6.28 -2.24
C VAL A 27 1.79 -4.93 -2.04
N VAL A 28 2.73 -4.55 -2.90
CA VAL A 28 3.45 -3.27 -2.82
C VAL A 28 2.49 -2.09 -2.96
N ALA A 29 1.58 -2.14 -3.93
CA ALA A 29 0.58 -1.09 -4.14
C ALA A 29 -0.47 -1.06 -3.03
N GLY A 30 -0.92 -2.22 -2.55
CA GLY A 30 -1.92 -2.32 -1.50
C GLY A 30 -1.45 -1.82 -0.13
N TYR A 31 -0.13 -1.72 0.05
CA TYR A 31 0.49 -1.12 1.25
C TYR A 31 0.83 0.36 1.09
N ALA A 32 0.46 1.01 -0.01
CA ALA A 32 0.57 2.46 -0.08
C ALA A 32 -0.30 3.11 1.03
N PRO A 33 0.20 4.12 1.76
CA PRO A 33 1.44 4.86 1.55
C PRO A 33 2.68 4.28 2.25
N TYR A 34 2.56 3.26 3.08
CA TYR A 34 3.67 2.72 3.88
C TYR A 34 4.81 2.14 3.04
N THR A 35 4.53 1.71 1.82
CA THR A 35 5.56 1.31 0.85
C THR A 35 6.54 2.46 0.58
N LEU A 36 6.05 3.71 0.54
CA LEU A 36 6.90 4.90 0.42
C LEU A 36 7.81 5.05 1.63
N LEU A 37 7.32 4.76 2.85
CA LEU A 37 8.16 4.79 4.05
C LEU A 37 9.32 3.81 3.95
N VAL A 38 9.05 2.58 3.49
CA VAL A 38 10.09 1.55 3.29
C VAL A 38 11.11 2.03 2.27
N LEU A 39 10.67 2.56 1.12
CA LEU A 39 11.55 3.09 0.09
C LEU A 39 12.39 4.27 0.59
N LEU A 40 11.77 5.25 1.25
CA LEU A 40 12.48 6.38 1.85
C LEU A 40 13.54 5.91 2.85
N SER A 41 13.21 4.94 3.68
CA SER A 41 14.17 4.41 4.66
C SER A 41 15.38 3.76 4.01
N LEU A 42 15.22 3.12 2.83
CA LEU A 42 16.30 2.55 2.06
C LEU A 42 17.25 3.64 1.52
N PHE A 43 16.73 4.78 1.07
CA PHE A 43 17.55 5.93 0.64
C PHE A 43 18.40 6.49 1.77
N PHE A 44 17.91 6.50 3.00
CA PHE A 44 18.63 6.98 4.17
C PHE A 44 19.51 5.90 4.84
N LEU A 45 19.55 4.67 4.31
CA LEU A 45 20.53 3.69 4.71
C LEU A 45 21.91 4.21 4.25
N LYS A 46 22.77 4.58 5.20
CA LYS A 46 24.19 4.70 4.92
C LYS A 46 24.68 3.30 4.53
N TYR A 47 24.88 3.10 3.25
CA TYR A 47 25.54 1.90 2.71
C TYR A 47 26.99 1.89 3.19
N HIS A 48 27.20 1.57 4.45
CA HIS A 48 28.54 1.22 4.93
C HIS A 48 28.86 -0.11 4.26
N LYS A 49 29.96 -0.12 3.48
CA LYS A 49 30.45 -1.23 2.67
C LYS A 49 29.98 -2.59 3.20
N VAL A 50 28.98 -3.17 2.57
CA VAL A 50 28.63 -4.59 2.71
C VAL A 50 29.70 -5.38 1.96
N SER A 51 30.91 -5.27 2.43
CA SER A 51 32.05 -6.10 1.99
C SER A 51 32.13 -7.32 2.90
N GLY A 52 31.06 -8.08 2.98
CA GLY A 52 31.04 -9.34 3.70
C GLY A 52 30.70 -10.48 2.76
N LYS A 53 31.51 -11.53 2.75
CA LYS A 53 31.30 -12.76 1.98
C LYS A 53 29.84 -13.23 2.11
N LEU A 54 29.21 -13.60 1.01
CA LEU A 54 27.84 -14.11 0.95
C LEU A 54 27.55 -15.22 1.99
N SER A 55 28.55 -16.02 2.35
CA SER A 55 28.45 -17.05 3.39
C SER A 55 28.09 -16.51 4.78
N GLY A 56 28.56 -15.30 5.11
CA GLY A 56 28.21 -14.64 6.37
C GLY A 56 26.76 -14.14 6.43
N TRP A 57 26.19 -13.77 5.28
CA TRP A 57 24.79 -13.35 5.20
C TRP A 57 23.83 -14.51 5.45
N TRP A 58 24.09 -15.69 4.86
CA TRP A 58 23.28 -16.89 5.06
C TRP A 58 23.26 -17.35 6.52
N ASN A 59 24.42 -17.34 7.17
CA ASN A 59 24.51 -17.71 8.58
C ASN A 59 23.75 -16.73 9.48
N ARG A 60 23.87 -15.41 9.24
CA ARG A 60 23.08 -14.39 9.97
C ARG A 60 21.57 -14.56 9.76
N PHE A 61 21.15 -14.82 8.52
CA PHE A 61 19.75 -15.08 8.20
C PHE A 61 19.21 -16.33 8.92
N ARG A 62 19.96 -17.40 8.92
CA ARG A 62 19.60 -18.63 9.62
C ARG A 62 19.52 -18.44 11.13
N THR A 63 20.47 -17.73 11.72
CA THR A 63 20.48 -17.40 13.14
C THR A 63 19.28 -16.53 13.48
N TYR A 64 19.02 -15.51 12.67
CA TYR A 64 17.85 -14.62 12.85
C TYR A 64 16.53 -15.37 12.85
N ILE A 65 16.33 -16.34 11.95
CA ILE A 65 15.12 -17.17 11.92
C ILE A 65 15.04 -18.08 13.15
N ARG A 66 16.17 -18.63 13.60
CA ARG A 66 16.19 -19.51 14.78
C ARG A 66 15.91 -18.80 16.09
N GLU A 67 16.29 -17.53 16.19
CA GLU A 67 16.09 -16.68 17.34
C GLU A 67 14.79 -15.87 17.28
N MET A 68 13.96 -16.14 16.24
CA MET A 68 12.68 -15.47 16.07
C MET A 68 11.69 -15.94 17.12
N ASP A 69 10.97 -14.97 17.69
CA ASP A 69 9.81 -15.24 18.54
C ASP A 69 8.71 -15.98 17.77
N ASP A 70 7.93 -16.81 18.48
CA ASP A 70 6.91 -17.69 17.88
C ASP A 70 5.90 -16.91 17.04
N VAL A 71 5.50 -15.72 17.49
CA VAL A 71 4.54 -14.84 16.78
C VAL A 71 5.13 -14.33 15.46
N ARG A 72 6.41 -13.93 15.47
CA ARG A 72 7.11 -13.49 14.27
C ARG A 72 7.29 -14.63 13.29
N LEU A 73 7.71 -15.80 13.79
CA LEU A 73 7.93 -16.98 12.96
C LEU A 73 6.61 -17.44 12.32
N PHE A 74 5.53 -17.50 13.11
CA PHE A 74 4.19 -17.82 12.60
C PHE A 74 3.74 -16.83 11.52
N SER A 75 3.91 -15.54 11.77
CA SER A 75 3.53 -14.48 10.83
C SER A 75 4.33 -14.58 9.53
N LEU A 76 5.63 -14.81 9.61
CA LEU A 76 6.50 -14.97 8.44
C LEU A 76 6.12 -16.20 7.63
N LEU A 77 5.91 -17.34 8.29
CA LEU A 77 5.49 -18.57 7.62
C LEU A 77 4.12 -18.42 6.96
N SER A 78 3.18 -17.75 7.61
CA SER A 78 1.86 -17.46 7.05
C SER A 78 1.95 -16.60 5.78
N ILE A 79 2.78 -15.55 5.79
CA ILE A 79 3.03 -14.74 4.59
C ILE A 79 3.59 -15.60 3.47
N VAL A 80 4.64 -16.37 3.73
CA VAL A 80 5.31 -17.19 2.71
C VAL A 80 4.37 -18.24 2.15
N LEU A 81 3.66 -18.98 3.00
CA LEU A 81 2.75 -20.05 2.58
C LEU A 81 1.61 -19.49 1.72
N ILE A 82 0.93 -18.43 2.18
CA ILE A 82 -0.18 -17.83 1.46
C ILE A 82 0.31 -17.24 0.13
N PHE A 83 1.43 -16.51 0.15
CA PHE A 83 1.98 -15.89 -1.05
C PHE A 83 2.37 -16.93 -2.10
N VAL A 84 3.12 -17.98 -1.70
CA VAL A 84 3.53 -19.07 -2.60
C VAL A 84 2.32 -19.80 -3.15
N PHE A 85 1.35 -20.12 -2.28
CA PHE A 85 0.12 -20.80 -2.70
C PHE A 85 -0.61 -20.03 -3.80
N TYR A 86 -0.75 -18.70 -3.66
CA TYR A 86 -1.42 -17.88 -4.67
C TYR A 86 -0.55 -17.47 -5.85
N CYS A 87 0.74 -17.79 -5.84
CA CYS A 87 1.60 -17.67 -7.04
C CYS A 87 1.42 -18.83 -8.01
N ILE A 88 0.97 -20.01 -7.54
CA ILE A 88 0.84 -21.22 -8.36
C ILE A 88 -0.27 -21.08 -9.43
N PRO A 89 -1.50 -20.63 -9.12
CA PRO A 89 -2.58 -20.52 -10.10
C PRO A 89 -2.27 -19.51 -11.18
N LYS A 90 -2.66 -19.79 -12.44
CA LYS A 90 -2.56 -18.84 -13.55
C LYS A 90 -3.51 -17.65 -13.37
N SER A 91 -4.74 -17.90 -12.90
CA SER A 91 -5.71 -16.85 -12.60
C SER A 91 -5.41 -16.20 -11.26
N LYS A 92 -5.02 -14.92 -11.27
CA LYS A 92 -4.63 -14.14 -10.09
C LYS A 92 -5.55 -12.94 -9.91
N ARG A 93 -6.08 -12.77 -8.70
CA ARG A 93 -6.85 -11.60 -8.28
C ARG A 93 -6.25 -11.01 -7.01
N SER A 94 -6.23 -9.70 -6.91
CA SER A 94 -5.70 -8.97 -5.74
C SER A 94 -6.36 -9.38 -4.42
N VAL A 95 -7.66 -9.68 -4.44
CA VAL A 95 -8.43 -10.10 -3.26
C VAL A 95 -7.95 -11.38 -2.60
N TYR A 96 -7.27 -12.26 -3.33
CA TYR A 96 -6.74 -13.50 -2.76
C TYR A 96 -5.57 -13.29 -1.81
N LEU A 97 -4.91 -12.13 -1.91
CA LEU A 97 -3.79 -11.77 -1.03
C LEU A 97 -4.24 -11.05 0.25
N LEU A 98 -5.54 -10.76 0.42
CA LEU A 98 -6.06 -10.14 1.64
C LEU A 98 -5.62 -10.82 2.94
N PRO A 99 -5.57 -12.16 3.05
CA PRO A 99 -5.13 -12.81 4.28
C PRO A 99 -3.68 -12.53 4.68
N ILE A 100 -2.82 -12.05 3.76
CA ILE A 100 -1.43 -11.70 4.07
C ILE A 100 -1.34 -10.36 4.82
N TYR A 101 -2.26 -9.43 4.58
CA TYR A 101 -2.17 -8.06 5.08
C TYR A 101 -2.05 -7.92 6.60
N PRO A 102 -2.77 -8.68 7.44
CA PRO A 102 -2.58 -8.60 8.89
C PRO A 102 -1.15 -8.95 9.34
N PHE A 103 -0.54 -9.96 8.73
CA PHE A 103 0.81 -10.40 9.06
C PHE A 103 1.87 -9.38 8.59
N LEU A 104 1.66 -8.81 7.40
CA LEU A 104 2.52 -7.72 6.91
C LEU A 104 2.37 -6.46 7.78
N ALA A 105 1.16 -6.14 8.23
CA ALA A 105 0.92 -5.01 9.13
C ALA A 105 1.67 -5.17 10.45
N TYR A 106 1.77 -6.38 10.98
CA TYR A 106 2.56 -6.69 12.16
C TYR A 106 4.05 -6.33 11.96
N PHE A 107 4.68 -6.81 10.88
CA PHE A 107 6.08 -6.47 10.58
C PHE A 107 6.28 -4.99 10.27
N LEU A 108 5.29 -4.36 9.63
CA LEU A 108 5.33 -2.93 9.37
C LEU A 108 5.28 -2.12 10.67
N ALA A 109 4.43 -2.52 11.63
CA ALA A 109 4.36 -1.88 12.95
C ALA A 109 5.70 -1.99 13.71
N GLU A 110 6.32 -3.17 13.71
CA GLU A 110 7.66 -3.34 14.29
C GLU A 110 8.71 -2.47 13.61
N TYR A 111 8.65 -2.40 12.28
CA TYR A 111 9.55 -1.57 11.50
C TYR A 111 9.37 -0.07 11.79
N LEU A 112 8.13 0.40 11.92
CA LEU A 112 7.82 1.77 12.34
C LEU A 112 8.38 2.08 13.72
N LEU A 113 8.21 1.17 14.69
CA LEU A 113 8.77 1.33 16.02
C LEU A 113 10.31 1.40 15.99
N TYR A 114 10.93 0.56 15.19
CA TYR A 114 12.38 0.58 14.98
C TYR A 114 12.84 1.91 14.36
N LEU A 115 12.17 2.41 13.32
CA LEU A 115 12.50 3.68 12.68
C LEU A 115 12.30 4.85 13.64
N ASN A 116 11.23 4.85 14.41
CA ASN A 116 10.97 5.91 15.38
C ASN A 116 12.04 5.97 16.49
N ARG A 117 12.56 4.82 16.93
CA ARG A 117 13.62 4.75 17.95
C ARG A 117 15.01 5.10 17.39
N ASN A 118 15.33 4.64 16.20
CA ASN A 118 16.69 4.71 15.67
C ASN A 118 16.88 5.73 14.55
N ARG A 119 15.80 6.15 13.88
CA ARG A 119 15.84 7.01 12.68
C ARG A 119 14.64 7.94 12.59
N THR A 120 14.40 8.69 13.63
CA THR A 120 13.27 9.63 13.77
C THR A 120 13.15 10.60 12.58
N GLN A 121 14.27 10.99 11.95
CA GLN A 121 14.24 11.85 10.76
C GLN A 121 13.48 11.25 9.59
N VAL A 122 13.62 9.94 9.34
CA VAL A 122 12.89 9.25 8.26
C VAL A 122 11.38 9.30 8.50
N VAL A 123 10.97 9.06 9.76
CA VAL A 123 9.56 9.12 10.14
C VAL A 123 9.02 10.55 10.00
N LYS A 124 9.80 11.58 10.40
CA LYS A 124 9.41 12.98 10.24
C LYS A 124 9.26 13.38 8.78
N ILE A 125 10.21 13.00 7.91
CA ILE A 125 10.13 13.29 6.47
C ILE A 125 8.91 12.58 5.86
N PHE A 126 8.68 11.33 6.21
CA PHE A 126 7.51 10.60 5.76
C PHE A 126 6.21 11.27 6.21
N GLY A 127 6.11 11.66 7.48
CA GLY A 127 4.98 12.40 8.02
C GLY A 127 4.74 13.71 7.28
N SER A 128 5.81 14.49 7.01
CA SER A 128 5.72 15.74 6.24
C SER A 128 5.26 15.51 4.80
N VAL A 129 5.74 14.47 4.13
CA VAL A 129 5.29 14.09 2.79
C VAL A 129 3.81 13.71 2.79
N MET A 130 3.39 12.92 3.78
CA MET A 130 1.98 12.53 3.93
C MET A 130 1.08 13.72 4.24
N ALA A 131 1.51 14.62 5.14
CA ALA A 131 0.80 15.85 5.43
C ALA A 131 0.67 16.75 4.19
N GLY A 132 1.76 16.92 3.43
CA GLY A 132 1.75 17.66 2.17
C GLY A 132 0.80 17.06 1.14
N LEU A 133 0.83 15.75 0.96
CA LEU A 133 -0.07 15.03 0.05
C LEU A 133 -1.54 15.17 0.47
N SER A 134 -1.82 15.03 1.77
CA SER A 134 -3.17 15.20 2.32
C SER A 134 -3.67 16.63 2.16
N SER A 135 -2.79 17.62 2.37
CA SER A 135 -3.11 19.03 2.15
C SER A 135 -3.43 19.32 0.68
N LEU A 136 -2.63 18.75 -0.25
CA LEU A 136 -2.87 18.88 -1.68
C LEU A 136 -4.22 18.27 -2.07
N LEU A 137 -4.54 17.07 -1.59
CA LEU A 137 -5.83 16.41 -1.86
C LEU A 137 -7.00 17.24 -1.30
N LEU A 138 -6.83 17.84 -0.13
CA LEU A 138 -7.82 18.72 0.47
C LEU A 138 -8.03 19.98 -0.38
N LEU A 139 -6.94 20.61 -0.86
CA LEU A 139 -7.03 21.77 -1.76
C LEU A 139 -7.73 21.43 -3.08
N VAL A 140 -7.39 20.27 -3.68
CA VAL A 140 -8.06 19.78 -4.88
C VAL A 140 -9.55 19.56 -4.61
N PHE A 141 -9.91 18.95 -3.48
CA PHE A 141 -11.30 18.77 -3.10
C PHE A 141 -12.05 20.10 -3.00
N PHE A 142 -11.46 21.12 -2.35
CA PHE A 142 -12.07 22.43 -2.26
C PHE A 142 -12.16 23.14 -3.61
N ALA A 143 -11.13 23.02 -4.48
CA ALA A 143 -11.14 23.59 -5.82
C ALA A 143 -12.27 22.97 -6.68
N LEU A 144 -12.45 21.66 -6.61
CA LEU A 144 -13.55 20.95 -7.26
C LEU A 144 -14.91 21.42 -6.70
N ARG A 145 -15.02 21.54 -5.39
CA ARG A 145 -16.26 21.96 -4.70
C ARG A 145 -16.66 23.40 -5.02
N MET A 146 -15.69 24.29 -5.23
CA MET A 146 -15.94 25.70 -5.55
C MET A 146 -16.18 25.97 -7.05
N GLY A 147 -16.23 24.94 -7.89
CA GLY A 147 -16.41 25.09 -9.32
C GLY A 147 -15.23 25.75 -10.03
N TRP A 148 -14.01 25.69 -9.44
CA TRP A 148 -12.82 26.28 -10.06
C TRP A 148 -12.27 25.43 -11.20
N VAL A 149 -12.76 24.21 -11.34
CA VAL A 149 -12.32 23.27 -12.37
C VAL A 149 -13.28 23.35 -13.54
N PRO A 150 -12.89 23.88 -14.71
CA PRO A 150 -13.77 23.97 -15.87
C PRO A 150 -14.01 22.59 -16.49
N ASP A 151 -15.21 22.37 -17.00
CA ASP A 151 -15.63 21.12 -17.66
C ASP A 151 -14.73 20.74 -18.86
N THR A 152 -14.10 21.73 -19.46
CA THR A 152 -13.20 21.59 -20.61
C THR A 152 -11.92 20.79 -20.33
N ILE A 153 -11.58 20.57 -19.06
CA ILE A 153 -10.42 19.75 -18.67
C ILE A 153 -10.67 18.27 -19.03
N PHE A 154 -11.93 17.85 -18.97
CA PHE A 154 -12.29 16.47 -19.28
C PHE A 154 -12.47 16.28 -20.78
N SER A 155 -11.60 15.49 -21.40
CA SER A 155 -11.66 15.14 -22.81
C SER A 155 -11.65 13.61 -22.98
N GLY A 156 -12.16 13.10 -24.11
CA GLY A 156 -12.15 11.69 -24.44
C GLY A 156 -13.43 10.93 -24.07
N ARG A 157 -13.37 9.61 -24.16
CA ARG A 157 -14.53 8.70 -24.11
C ARG A 157 -15.37 8.81 -22.81
N HIS A 158 -14.76 9.19 -21.71
CA HIS A 158 -15.41 9.29 -20.38
C HIS A 158 -15.65 10.73 -19.93
N ALA A 159 -15.48 11.73 -20.82
CA ALA A 159 -15.63 13.14 -20.48
C ALA A 159 -17.00 13.44 -19.84
N ALA A 160 -18.09 12.96 -20.44
CA ALA A 160 -19.44 13.18 -19.92
C ALA A 160 -19.66 12.60 -18.51
N GLN A 161 -19.09 11.42 -18.23
CA GLN A 161 -19.19 10.82 -16.88
C GLN A 161 -18.37 11.60 -15.86
N ASN A 162 -17.20 12.08 -16.25
CA ASN A 162 -16.33 12.86 -15.36
C ASN A 162 -16.94 14.24 -15.03
N VAL A 163 -17.54 14.89 -16.02
CA VAL A 163 -18.27 16.16 -15.83
C VAL A 163 -19.51 15.94 -14.93
N ALA A 164 -20.26 14.88 -15.15
CA ALA A 164 -21.40 14.56 -14.28
C ALA A 164 -20.96 14.29 -12.83
N PHE A 165 -19.81 13.62 -12.65
CA PHE A 165 -19.23 13.39 -11.33
C PHE A 165 -18.74 14.70 -10.68
N LEU A 166 -18.15 15.62 -11.46
CA LEU A 166 -17.74 16.93 -11.00
C LEU A 166 -18.93 17.73 -10.46
N HIS A 167 -20.02 17.85 -11.24
CA HIS A 167 -21.23 18.55 -10.80
C HIS A 167 -21.89 17.88 -9.60
N ALA A 168 -21.90 16.55 -9.53
CA ALA A 168 -22.39 15.84 -8.35
C ALA A 168 -21.57 16.14 -7.10
N LEU A 169 -20.25 16.38 -7.23
CA LEU A 169 -19.38 16.80 -6.12
C LEU A 169 -19.68 18.25 -5.70
N GLU A 170 -19.92 19.14 -6.66
CA GLU A 170 -20.29 20.54 -6.41
C GLU A 170 -21.60 20.67 -5.63
N GLU A 171 -22.58 19.85 -5.98
CA GLU A 171 -23.91 19.87 -5.36
C GLU A 171 -24.02 19.00 -4.08
N LEU A 172 -22.98 18.25 -3.73
CA LEU A 172 -23.00 17.32 -2.60
C LEU A 172 -23.39 18.04 -1.29
N PRO A 173 -24.50 17.69 -0.62
CA PRO A 173 -24.85 18.33 0.64
C PRO A 173 -23.87 17.92 1.74
N LEU A 174 -23.05 18.85 2.21
CA LEU A 174 -22.16 18.64 3.34
C LEU A 174 -22.96 18.80 4.64
N GLY A 175 -23.30 17.69 5.27
CA GLY A 175 -23.91 17.70 6.60
C GLY A 175 -22.90 18.07 7.71
N LEU A 176 -23.41 18.27 8.91
CA LEU A 176 -22.60 18.62 10.10
C LEU A 176 -21.47 17.62 10.34
N VAL A 177 -21.73 16.32 10.14
CA VAL A 177 -20.71 15.25 10.27
C VAL A 177 -19.56 15.43 9.28
N SER A 178 -19.86 15.81 8.03
CA SER A 178 -18.83 16.06 7.00
C SER A 178 -17.93 17.22 7.38
N TRP A 179 -18.49 18.31 7.92
CA TRP A 179 -17.74 19.47 8.40
C TRP A 179 -16.84 19.12 9.59
N VAL A 180 -17.34 18.32 10.54
CA VAL A 180 -16.56 17.86 11.69
C VAL A 180 -15.39 16.99 11.22
N LEU A 181 -15.62 16.07 10.27
CA LEU A 181 -14.55 15.24 9.70
C LEU A 181 -13.51 16.07 8.96
N LEU A 182 -13.91 17.05 8.16
CA LEU A 182 -12.99 17.96 7.48
C LEU A 182 -12.14 18.77 8.47
N ALA A 183 -12.77 19.29 9.52
CA ALA A 183 -12.06 20.02 10.58
C ALA A 183 -11.06 19.11 11.32
N ALA A 184 -11.46 17.87 11.62
CA ALA A 184 -10.57 16.87 12.23
C ALA A 184 -9.39 16.52 11.32
N MET A 185 -9.60 16.38 9.99
CA MET A 185 -8.52 16.18 9.03
C MET A 185 -7.55 17.36 9.00
N ILE A 186 -8.04 18.59 8.95
CA ILE A 186 -7.21 19.80 8.97
C ILE A 186 -6.39 19.88 10.25
N ALA A 187 -7.02 19.60 11.40
CA ALA A 187 -6.33 19.58 12.69
C ALA A 187 -5.23 18.49 12.74
N ALA A 188 -5.51 17.30 12.19
CA ALA A 188 -4.54 16.20 12.14
C ALA A 188 -3.34 16.50 11.21
N ILE A 189 -3.55 17.27 10.13
CA ILE A 189 -2.48 17.70 9.22
C ILE A 189 -1.60 18.77 9.89
N GLY A 190 -2.18 19.63 10.74
CA GLY A 190 -1.49 20.71 11.41
C GLY A 190 -0.75 20.31 12.69
N TRP A 191 -1.05 19.15 13.24
CA TRP A 191 -0.42 18.61 14.46
C TRP A 191 0.82 17.79 14.11
#